data_e6e455676298e18eb586e767235ae854
#
_entry.id   e6e455676298e18eb586e767235ae854
#
_cell.length_a   1.000
_cell.length_b   1.000
_cell.length_c   1.000
_cell.angle_alpha   90.00
_cell.angle_beta   90.00
_cell.angle_gamma   90.00
#
_symmetry.space_group_name_H-M   'P 1'
#
loop_
_entity.id
_entity.type
_entity.pdbx_description
1 polymer ?
#
loop_
_entity_poly.entity_id
_entity_poly.type
_entity_poly.pdbx_seq_one_letter_code
_entity_poly.pdbx_strand_id
1 'polypeptide(L)'
;MKKTMEQYSFASQLKSLAVVFGIALTFASCAKEDVAQNPTNKEGNNDKNLTTFVAGDEAKTRTSLDYNSSDFSWEAGDYIYVKDDNGVLQKSSNAPTQKVASFRYRVPGKFGASASYKVYYLGKNSNGSQVTISANQTQTAPDNTEHFGTAGDYGTATATGAVGGSIFSFQLEHQPAYLVFQPYTSNTILQSCYLTKVEVSSDNDIAETYTVNPTTGALVASAVTNGNKIVLTTKDPTSGSSYNNGFPLTNSAASVTTNGAYMVIKPGTHILKVRYWIKDVATNVEGTITKTLPATAYASNTYYDMTAQLDVKDYEGDKYYMWDALQNYWAGHEWNSANPWQPTLTTQPANPNYAQSNTDLRYYHEGGGSGRFDATQSCATLPNVNEMTWYAAKGDPRWDADELWTTMGHLYKGGMWFKKKSVLLAEGNYNTEKSVDGTDWRINNNGNSWPASNTLPSTANANNYFYLPALGNYYTGLPSYVGNYGYYWSSSVYPWSSDGAYFLGFTSSNVAVGNANRGGGYRVVEFE
;
A
#
# COMPACT_ATOMS: atom_id res chain seq x y z
N MET A 1 -12.63 -7.55 -14.93
CA MET A 1 -11.33 -6.98 -14.51
C MET A 1 -10.89 -5.91 -15.50
N LYS A 2 -11.67 -4.83 -15.60
CA LYS A 2 -11.18 -3.57 -16.11
C LYS A 2 -10.79 -2.72 -14.90
N LYS A 3 -9.69 -3.07 -14.23
CA LYS A 3 -8.84 -2.00 -13.74
C LYS A 3 -8.32 -1.36 -15.02
N THR A 4 -8.99 -0.31 -15.46
CA THR A 4 -8.48 0.57 -16.50
C THR A 4 -7.07 0.88 -16.05
N MET A 5 -6.06 0.39 -16.78
CA MET A 5 -4.74 0.98 -16.71
C MET A 5 -4.94 2.40 -17.22
N GLU A 6 -5.33 3.30 -16.34
CA GLU A 6 -5.06 4.69 -16.58
C GLU A 6 -3.55 4.77 -16.65
N GLN A 7 -3.04 5.02 -17.85
CA GLN A 7 -1.68 5.47 -18.04
C GLN A 7 -1.56 6.74 -17.20
N TYR A 8 -1.00 6.58 -16.00
CA TYR A 8 -0.62 7.72 -15.22
C TYR A 8 0.44 8.46 -16.02
N SER A 9 0.05 9.61 -16.58
CA SER A 9 0.98 10.60 -17.03
C SER A 9 1.90 10.93 -15.86
N PHE A 10 3.15 10.50 -15.96
CA PHE A 10 4.21 10.98 -15.11
C PHE A 10 4.36 12.49 -15.38
N ALA A 11 3.68 13.30 -14.59
CA ALA A 11 4.15 14.65 -14.35
C ALA A 11 5.34 14.51 -13.39
N SER A 12 6.46 13.98 -13.92
CA SER A 12 7.73 14.04 -13.23
C SER A 12 8.13 15.50 -13.17
N GLN A 13 7.88 16.14 -12.06
CA GLN A 13 8.67 17.30 -11.73
C GLN A 13 10.06 16.77 -11.38
N LEU A 14 10.90 16.64 -12.42
CA LEU A 14 12.32 16.43 -12.28
C LEU A 14 12.86 17.70 -11.62
N LYS A 15 12.93 17.72 -10.31
CA LYS A 15 13.79 18.67 -9.61
C LYS A 15 15.20 18.11 -9.65
N SER A 16 15.81 18.12 -10.84
CA SER A 16 17.21 17.80 -10.98
C SER A 16 18.03 18.93 -10.37
N LEU A 17 18.86 18.59 -9.41
CA LEU A 17 19.98 19.43 -8.99
C LEU A 17 21.06 19.41 -10.08
N ALA A 18 20.85 20.20 -11.15
CA ALA A 18 21.89 20.45 -12.13
C ALA A 18 22.93 21.42 -11.52
N VAL A 19 24.08 20.91 -11.17
CA VAL A 19 25.23 21.74 -10.80
C VAL A 19 25.82 22.35 -12.07
N VAL A 20 25.59 23.65 -12.28
CA VAL A 20 26.39 24.44 -13.24
C VAL A 20 27.61 24.94 -12.51
N PHE A 21 28.79 24.49 -12.95
CA PHE A 21 30.09 25.01 -12.49
C PHE A 21 30.23 26.47 -12.90
N GLY A 22 30.29 27.36 -11.91
CA GLY A 22 30.73 28.73 -12.08
C GLY A 22 31.70 29.09 -10.95
N ILE A 23 33.01 29.04 -11.23
CA ILE A 23 34.04 29.48 -10.30
C ILE A 23 34.02 31.01 -10.26
N ALA A 24 33.69 31.60 -9.11
CA ALA A 24 34.07 32.97 -8.80
C ALA A 24 34.49 33.06 -7.32
N LEU A 25 35.78 33.20 -7.13
CA LEU A 25 36.39 33.56 -5.84
C LEU A 25 36.09 35.02 -5.51
N THR A 26 35.32 35.29 -4.45
CA THR A 26 35.41 36.59 -3.79
C THR A 26 35.34 36.37 -2.28
N PHE A 27 36.41 36.72 -1.60
CA PHE A 27 36.48 36.83 -0.14
C PHE A 27 35.77 38.11 0.30
N ALA A 28 34.77 37.99 1.17
CA ALA A 28 34.34 39.08 2.06
C ALA A 28 33.56 38.56 3.27
N SER A 29 34.19 38.67 4.42
CA SER A 29 33.67 39.23 5.68
C SER A 29 32.39 38.70 6.34
N CYS A 30 32.60 38.06 7.51
CA CYS A 30 31.82 38.11 8.77
C CYS A 30 30.29 38.25 8.68
N ALA A 31 29.63 37.13 8.84
CA ALA A 31 28.38 37.08 9.61
C ALA A 31 28.50 35.95 10.65
N LYS A 32 28.21 36.28 11.90
CA LYS A 32 28.09 35.32 12.99
C LYS A 32 26.85 34.48 12.72
N GLU A 33 27.03 33.22 12.40
CA GLU A 33 25.96 32.24 12.48
C GLU A 33 26.39 31.11 13.41
N ASP A 34 25.44 30.67 14.21
CA ASP A 34 25.60 29.68 15.27
C ASP A 34 26.08 28.34 14.68
N VAL A 35 27.39 28.19 14.61
CA VAL A 35 28.01 26.88 14.57
C VAL A 35 27.70 26.25 15.91
N ALA A 36 26.87 25.20 15.94
CA ALA A 36 26.66 24.40 17.13
C ALA A 36 28.02 23.87 17.62
N GLN A 37 28.69 24.68 18.46
CA GLN A 37 29.89 24.28 19.15
C GLN A 37 29.46 23.28 20.21
N ASN A 38 30.02 22.09 20.12
CA ASN A 38 29.98 21.12 21.22
C ASN A 38 30.42 21.82 22.50
N PRO A 39 29.61 21.87 23.59
CA PRO A 39 29.99 22.57 24.82
C PRO A 39 31.18 21.84 25.43
N THR A 40 32.30 22.55 25.44
CA THR A 40 33.44 22.35 26.33
C THR A 40 33.86 20.94 26.68
N ASN A 41 34.74 20.38 25.88
CA ASN A 41 35.78 19.51 26.45
C ASN A 41 37.08 20.31 26.50
N LYS A 42 37.60 20.46 27.73
CA LYS A 42 38.93 20.99 28.02
C LYS A 42 39.96 20.35 27.08
N GLU A 43 40.79 21.16 26.48
CA GLU A 43 41.98 20.74 25.71
C GLU A 43 42.79 19.72 26.52
N GLY A 44 42.51 18.44 26.30
CA GLY A 44 43.37 17.35 26.73
C GLY A 44 44.33 17.04 25.61
N ASN A 45 45.58 16.85 25.97
CA ASN A 45 46.80 16.68 25.17
C ASN A 45 46.81 15.56 24.10
N ASN A 46 45.64 15.12 23.57
CA ASN A 46 45.47 14.03 22.57
C ASN A 46 45.15 14.52 21.14
N ASP A 47 45.09 15.83 20.88
CA ASP A 47 44.67 16.40 19.58
C ASP A 47 45.79 16.42 18.51
N LYS A 48 47.03 16.06 18.84
CA LYS A 48 48.16 16.18 17.92
C LYS A 48 48.13 15.23 16.71
N ASN A 49 47.23 14.26 16.67
CA ASN A 49 47.13 13.26 15.60
C ASN A 49 45.76 13.26 14.87
N LEU A 50 44.95 14.33 15.01
CA LEU A 50 43.64 14.42 14.38
C LEU A 50 43.64 15.50 13.30
N THR A 51 43.20 15.14 12.10
CA THR A 51 42.96 16.06 10.98
C THR A 51 41.44 16.40 10.91
N THR A 52 41.13 17.67 10.66
CA THR A 52 39.75 18.15 10.57
C THR A 52 39.23 18.07 9.13
N PHE A 53 38.12 17.41 8.94
CA PHE A 53 37.37 17.38 7.70
C PHE A 53 36.07 18.14 7.90
N VAL A 54 35.86 19.20 7.14
CA VAL A 54 34.69 20.09 7.24
C VAL A 54 33.72 19.72 6.15
N ALA A 55 32.56 19.24 6.55
CA ALA A 55 31.40 19.12 5.66
C ALA A 55 30.87 20.53 5.36
N GLY A 56 30.82 20.93 4.09
CA GLY A 56 30.59 22.32 3.67
C GLY A 56 29.25 22.90 4.07
N ASP A 57 29.17 24.23 3.99
CA ASP A 57 28.02 25.04 4.44
C ASP A 57 26.85 25.08 3.43
N GLU A 58 27.01 24.50 2.23
CA GLU A 58 25.95 24.51 1.24
C GLU A 58 25.00 23.32 1.39
N ALA A 59 23.71 23.56 1.14
CA ALA A 59 22.56 22.70 1.35
C ALA A 59 22.59 21.27 0.73
N LYS A 60 23.71 20.84 0.15
CA LYS A 60 23.80 19.64 -0.71
C LYS A 60 24.59 18.46 -0.14
N THR A 61 24.96 18.47 1.15
CA THR A 61 25.97 17.51 1.69
C THR A 61 25.52 16.75 2.92
N ARG A 62 24.25 16.34 3.05
CA ARG A 62 23.64 15.94 4.32
C ARG A 62 22.90 14.60 4.16
N THR A 63 22.58 13.89 5.25
CA THR A 63 22.10 12.50 5.27
C THR A 63 20.60 12.32 5.53
N SER A 64 19.86 13.39 5.79
CA SER A 64 18.39 13.39 5.80
C SER A 64 17.85 14.49 4.91
N LEU A 65 16.92 14.14 4.03
CA LEU A 65 16.31 15.02 3.04
C LEU A 65 15.17 15.82 3.66
N ASP A 66 15.17 17.14 3.47
CA ASP A 66 13.98 17.99 3.58
C ASP A 66 13.33 18.07 2.19
N TYR A 67 12.08 17.61 2.08
CA TYR A 67 11.38 17.54 0.80
C TYR A 67 11.18 18.91 0.15
N ASN A 68 10.89 19.95 0.94
CA ASN A 68 10.53 21.28 0.44
C ASN A 68 11.75 22.07 -0.05
N SER A 69 12.84 22.03 0.71
CA SER A 69 14.09 22.73 0.37
C SER A 69 15.02 21.89 -0.51
N SER A 70 14.80 20.58 -0.58
CA SER A 70 15.74 19.59 -1.18
C SER A 70 17.09 19.55 -0.47
N ASP A 71 17.14 20.02 0.77
CA ASP A 71 18.31 20.05 1.62
C ASP A 71 18.49 18.76 2.39
N PHE A 72 19.72 18.27 2.48
CA PHE A 72 20.07 17.17 3.36
C PHE A 72 20.72 17.71 4.64
N SER A 73 20.51 17.06 5.79
CA SER A 73 21.13 17.36 7.07
C SER A 73 21.92 16.17 7.60
N TRP A 74 23.03 16.41 8.27
CA TRP A 74 23.72 15.38 9.05
C TRP A 74 22.87 15.01 10.27
N GLU A 75 22.72 13.71 10.51
CA GLU A 75 21.98 13.20 11.66
C GLU A 75 22.91 12.78 12.81
N ALA A 76 22.35 12.67 14.00
CA ALA A 76 23.09 12.17 15.16
C ALA A 76 23.70 10.79 14.85
N GLY A 77 25.00 10.64 15.13
CA GLY A 77 25.74 9.39 14.92
C GLY A 77 26.22 9.14 13.48
N ASP A 78 26.14 10.11 12.58
CA ASP A 78 26.73 10.00 11.25
C ASP A 78 28.25 10.13 11.32
N TYR A 79 28.97 9.11 10.89
CA TYR A 79 30.42 9.09 10.80
C TYR A 79 30.89 9.14 9.36
N ILE A 80 32.06 9.75 9.13
CA ILE A 80 32.74 9.66 7.83
C ILE A 80 33.96 8.75 7.93
N TYR A 81 34.36 8.27 6.77
CA TYR A 81 35.60 7.49 6.58
C TYR A 81 36.49 8.19 5.55
N VAL A 82 37.79 8.30 5.84
CA VAL A 82 38.72 8.97 4.97
C VAL A 82 39.95 8.08 4.77
N LYS A 83 40.37 7.89 3.52
CA LYS A 83 41.60 7.12 3.21
C LYS A 83 42.83 8.00 3.44
N ASP A 84 43.70 7.58 4.37
CA ASP A 84 44.91 8.32 4.76
C ASP A 84 46.11 8.08 3.82
N ASP A 85 47.24 8.76 4.07
CA ASP A 85 48.47 8.64 3.28
C ASP A 85 49.06 7.22 3.26
N ASN A 86 48.74 6.38 4.24
CA ASN A 86 49.14 4.98 4.30
C ASN A 86 48.17 4.04 3.57
N GLY A 87 47.09 4.59 2.98
CA GLY A 87 46.04 3.82 2.32
C GLY A 87 45.02 3.18 3.27
N VAL A 88 45.06 3.52 4.56
CA VAL A 88 44.12 3.00 5.57
C VAL A 88 42.85 3.84 5.59
N LEU A 89 41.73 3.17 5.62
CA LEU A 89 40.42 3.83 5.76
C LEU A 89 40.14 4.16 7.24
N GLN A 90 40.26 5.43 7.58
CA GLN A 90 40.13 5.95 8.94
C GLN A 90 38.72 6.44 9.22
N LYS A 91 38.09 5.98 10.30
CA LYS A 91 36.80 6.47 10.79
C LYS A 91 36.97 7.76 11.58
N SER A 92 36.07 8.75 11.42
CA SER A 92 36.07 9.94 12.28
C SER A 92 35.89 9.54 13.75
N SER A 93 36.59 10.24 14.65
CA SER A 93 36.54 10.01 16.10
C SER A 93 35.31 10.65 16.75
N ASN A 94 34.62 11.55 16.03
CA ASN A 94 33.43 12.26 16.46
C ASN A 94 32.33 12.16 15.39
N ALA A 95 31.11 12.44 15.82
CA ALA A 95 29.91 12.50 14.99
C ALA A 95 28.98 13.60 15.55
N PRO A 96 28.02 14.12 14.75
CA PRO A 96 26.96 14.97 15.26
C PRO A 96 26.19 14.27 16.40
N THR A 97 25.70 15.04 17.37
CA THR A 97 24.84 14.57 18.46
C THR A 97 23.36 14.93 18.24
N GLN A 98 23.10 15.76 17.24
CA GLN A 98 21.78 16.19 16.79
C GLN A 98 21.83 16.50 15.29
N LYS A 99 20.67 16.75 14.68
CA LYS A 99 20.54 17.16 13.29
C LYS A 99 21.24 18.52 13.07
N VAL A 100 22.17 18.59 12.12
CA VAL A 100 22.95 19.80 11.81
C VAL A 100 23.21 19.98 10.31
N ALA A 101 23.33 21.23 9.91
CA ALA A 101 23.59 21.60 8.52
C ALA A 101 25.05 21.33 8.09
N SER A 102 26.02 21.58 8.97
CA SER A 102 27.44 21.37 8.74
C SER A 102 28.09 20.73 9.97
N PHE A 103 29.19 20.02 9.76
CA PHE A 103 29.91 19.40 10.88
C PHE A 103 31.40 19.33 10.63
N ARG A 104 32.19 19.43 11.71
CA ARG A 104 33.67 19.31 11.71
C ARG A 104 34.03 17.93 12.23
N TYR A 105 34.36 17.03 11.31
CA TYR A 105 34.84 15.69 11.64
C TYR A 105 36.28 15.70 12.02
N ARG A 106 36.68 14.96 13.05
CA ARG A 106 38.07 14.74 13.46
C ARG A 106 38.48 13.31 13.08
N VAL A 107 39.41 13.19 12.20
CA VAL A 107 39.81 11.90 11.63
C VAL A 107 41.24 11.58 12.03
N PRO A 108 41.51 10.42 12.68
CA PRO A 108 42.88 9.96 12.97
C PRO A 108 43.58 9.54 11.69
N GLY A 109 44.89 9.46 11.72
CA GLY A 109 45.71 9.04 10.57
C GLY A 109 46.64 10.13 10.06
N LYS A 110 47.31 9.86 8.94
CA LYS A 110 48.26 10.79 8.29
C LYS A 110 47.62 11.40 7.06
N PHE A 111 47.55 12.72 7.01
CA PHE A 111 46.92 13.49 5.93
C PHE A 111 47.83 14.69 5.51
N GLY A 112 49.09 14.43 5.27
CA GLY A 112 50.06 15.48 4.93
C GLY A 112 50.64 15.40 3.53
N ALA A 113 50.49 14.27 2.84
CA ALA A 113 51.13 14.01 1.55
C ALA A 113 50.32 14.55 0.34
N SER A 114 49.04 14.83 0.50
CA SER A 114 48.16 15.24 -0.61
C SER A 114 47.36 16.49 -0.29
N ALA A 115 46.99 17.26 -1.32
CA ALA A 115 46.01 18.35 -1.24
C ALA A 115 44.57 17.85 -1.29
N SER A 116 44.35 16.54 -1.52
CA SER A 116 43.01 15.97 -1.60
C SER A 116 42.94 14.54 -1.07
N TYR A 117 41.80 14.21 -0.44
CA TYR A 117 41.54 12.89 0.14
C TYR A 117 40.11 12.41 -0.18
N LYS A 118 39.95 11.11 -0.45
CA LYS A 118 38.64 10.48 -0.65
C LYS A 118 37.92 10.35 0.69
N VAL A 119 36.68 10.85 0.72
CA VAL A 119 35.77 10.79 1.86
C VAL A 119 34.58 9.92 1.50
N TYR A 120 34.13 9.12 2.45
CA TYR A 120 32.98 8.25 2.34
C TYR A 120 32.04 8.46 3.54
N TYR A 121 30.78 8.57 3.27
CA TYR A 121 29.69 8.28 4.21
C TYR A 121 29.11 6.92 3.83
N LEU A 122 29.13 5.97 4.73
CA LEU A 122 28.72 4.59 4.46
C LEU A 122 27.44 4.19 5.20
N GLY A 123 26.58 5.17 5.54
CA GLY A 123 25.38 4.94 6.32
C GLY A 123 25.64 4.61 7.78
N LYS A 124 24.55 4.46 8.55
CA LYS A 124 24.62 4.18 10.00
C LYS A 124 24.95 2.71 10.31
N ASN A 125 24.60 1.80 9.42
CA ASN A 125 24.78 0.34 9.59
C ASN A 125 26.08 -0.21 8.98
N SER A 126 27.03 0.67 8.63
CA SER A 126 28.30 0.25 8.05
C SER A 126 29.18 -0.50 9.05
N ASN A 127 29.85 -1.55 8.59
CA ASN A 127 30.93 -2.21 9.31
C ASN A 127 32.29 -1.49 9.16
N GLY A 128 32.30 -0.29 8.56
CA GLY A 128 33.50 0.52 8.31
C GLY A 128 34.08 0.39 6.91
N SER A 129 33.64 -0.55 6.10
CA SER A 129 34.09 -0.71 4.71
C SER A 129 32.97 -0.98 3.72
N GLN A 130 31.75 -1.23 4.20
CA GLN A 130 30.60 -1.60 3.38
C GLN A 130 29.38 -0.78 3.76
N VAL A 131 28.51 -0.57 2.77
CA VAL A 131 27.13 -0.11 2.95
C VAL A 131 26.20 -1.00 2.14
N THR A 132 25.02 -1.29 2.67
CA THR A 132 24.01 -2.08 1.97
C THR A 132 22.73 -1.27 1.87
N ILE A 133 22.23 -1.06 0.64
CA ILE A 133 20.84 -0.64 0.44
C ILE A 133 19.97 -1.80 0.90
N SER A 134 19.24 -1.58 1.98
CA SER A 134 18.50 -2.63 2.68
C SER A 134 17.24 -3.03 1.92
N ALA A 135 17.01 -4.34 1.78
CA ALA A 135 15.75 -4.87 1.28
C ALA A 135 14.58 -4.66 2.28
N ASN A 136 14.88 -4.33 3.54
CA ASN A 136 13.89 -4.01 4.58
C ASN A 136 14.22 -2.64 5.17
N GLN A 137 13.33 -1.68 4.94
CA GLN A 137 13.47 -0.31 5.42
C GLN A 137 12.30 0.01 6.36
N THR A 138 12.47 0.94 7.30
CA THR A 138 11.43 1.33 8.25
C THR A 138 11.44 2.84 8.44
N GLN A 139 10.28 3.45 8.25
CA GLN A 139 10.02 4.85 8.51
C GLN A 139 8.92 4.96 9.57
N THR A 140 9.16 5.72 10.65
CA THR A 140 8.28 5.75 11.83
C THR A 140 7.29 6.90 11.84
N ALA A 141 7.50 7.93 11.01
CA ALA A 141 6.60 9.07 10.85
C ALA A 141 6.56 9.54 9.40
N PRO A 142 5.43 10.06 8.90
CA PRO A 142 5.36 10.71 7.59
C PRO A 142 6.38 11.85 7.47
N ASP A 143 6.80 12.12 6.23
CA ASP A 143 7.71 13.22 5.89
C ASP A 143 9.00 13.25 6.75
N ASN A 144 9.49 12.07 7.11
CA ASN A 144 10.70 11.89 7.93
C ASN A 144 11.69 10.96 7.22
N THR A 145 12.94 11.41 7.07
CA THR A 145 14.01 10.69 6.36
C THR A 145 15.17 10.26 7.27
N GLU A 146 15.01 10.31 8.59
CA GLU A 146 16.03 9.90 9.57
C GLU A 146 16.52 8.45 9.38
N HIS A 147 15.66 7.61 8.79
CA HIS A 147 15.99 6.21 8.49
C HIS A 147 16.92 6.03 7.30
N PHE A 148 17.22 7.06 6.50
CA PHE A 148 18.05 6.93 5.30
C PHE A 148 19.41 6.28 5.59
N GLY A 149 20.11 6.74 6.62
CA GLY A 149 21.38 6.17 7.01
C GLY A 149 21.33 4.67 7.35
N THR A 150 20.20 4.19 7.93
CA THR A 150 19.99 2.77 8.23
C THR A 150 19.41 2.00 7.04
N ALA A 151 18.74 2.69 6.12
CA ALA A 151 18.22 2.11 4.88
C ALA A 151 19.33 1.86 3.83
N GLY A 152 20.52 2.38 4.07
CA GLY A 152 21.67 2.20 3.19
C GLY A 152 21.96 3.39 2.28
N ASP A 153 21.53 4.59 2.70
CA ASP A 153 22.05 5.82 2.07
C ASP A 153 23.56 5.93 2.29
N TYR A 154 24.25 6.29 1.24
CA TYR A 154 25.70 6.46 1.25
C TYR A 154 26.13 7.56 0.27
N GLY A 155 27.29 8.13 0.55
CA GLY A 155 27.83 9.20 -0.30
C GLY A 155 29.34 9.16 -0.41
N THR A 156 29.86 9.82 -1.42
CA THR A 156 31.30 9.98 -1.66
C THR A 156 31.66 11.44 -1.86
N ALA A 157 32.88 11.79 -1.52
CA ALA A 157 33.41 13.12 -1.76
C ALA A 157 34.94 13.08 -2.03
N THR A 158 35.46 14.20 -2.54
CA THR A 158 36.89 14.51 -2.50
C THR A 158 37.09 15.74 -1.63
N ALA A 159 37.63 15.55 -0.44
CA ALA A 159 38.00 16.66 0.42
C ALA A 159 39.26 17.35 -0.12
N THR A 160 39.29 18.67 -0.11
CA THR A 160 40.42 19.49 -0.59
C THR A 160 40.94 20.41 0.49
N GLY A 161 42.25 20.62 0.51
CA GLY A 161 42.98 21.47 1.45
C GLY A 161 44.41 21.73 1.00
N ALA A 162 45.24 22.26 1.90
CA ALA A 162 46.67 22.47 1.62
C ALA A 162 47.46 21.18 1.88
N VAL A 163 48.50 20.91 1.09
CA VAL A 163 49.50 19.86 1.40
C VAL A 163 50.16 20.17 2.74
N GLY A 164 50.18 19.20 3.64
CA GLY A 164 50.67 19.38 5.01
C GLY A 164 49.69 20.15 5.93
N GLY A 165 48.49 20.50 5.42
CA GLY A 165 47.47 21.17 6.18
C GLY A 165 46.74 20.21 7.15
N SER A 166 46.04 20.79 8.11
CA SER A 166 45.25 20.06 9.10
C SER A 166 43.74 20.22 8.92
N ILE A 167 43.28 20.92 7.87
CA ILE A 167 41.87 21.19 7.56
C ILE A 167 41.64 20.92 6.08
N PHE A 168 40.65 20.10 5.79
CA PHE A 168 40.14 19.77 4.45
C PHE A 168 38.62 19.98 4.40
N SER A 169 38.11 20.56 3.32
CA SER A 169 36.68 20.78 3.10
C SER A 169 36.17 19.84 2.02
N PHE A 170 34.92 19.38 2.18
CA PHE A 170 34.25 18.50 1.21
C PHE A 170 32.78 18.76 1.10
N GLN A 171 32.22 18.37 -0.03
CA GLN A 171 30.77 18.23 -0.26
C GLN A 171 30.49 16.78 -0.59
N LEU A 172 29.52 16.17 0.14
CA LEU A 172 29.12 14.79 -0.06
C LEU A 172 28.17 14.70 -1.26
N GLU A 173 28.40 13.77 -2.15
CA GLU A 173 27.49 13.41 -3.23
C GLU A 173 26.85 12.08 -2.90
N HIS A 174 25.52 12.09 -2.71
CA HIS A 174 24.75 10.87 -2.48
C HIS A 174 24.73 9.99 -3.72
N GLN A 175 24.83 8.71 -3.52
CA GLN A 175 24.91 7.73 -4.60
C GLN A 175 23.58 7.01 -4.89
N PRO A 176 22.70 6.75 -3.91
CA PRO A 176 21.39 6.15 -4.17
C PRO A 176 20.43 7.08 -4.93
N ALA A 177 19.35 6.49 -5.41
CA ALA A 177 18.12 7.19 -5.81
C ALA A 177 17.07 7.04 -4.71
N TYR A 178 16.06 7.93 -4.69
CA TYR A 178 15.04 7.96 -3.64
C TYR A 178 13.65 7.99 -4.25
N LEU A 179 12.75 7.14 -3.73
CA LEU A 179 11.35 7.16 -4.09
C LEU A 179 10.55 7.83 -2.98
N VAL A 180 9.67 8.76 -3.35
CA VAL A 180 8.83 9.53 -2.43
C VAL A 180 7.37 9.17 -2.70
N PHE A 181 6.83 8.22 -1.94
CA PHE A 181 5.45 7.76 -2.09
C PHE A 181 4.49 8.74 -1.43
N GLN A 182 3.49 9.17 -2.19
CA GLN A 182 2.44 10.09 -1.76
C GLN A 182 1.07 9.51 -2.18
N PRO A 183 0.61 8.44 -1.52
CA PRO A 183 -0.69 7.86 -1.81
C PRO A 183 -1.81 8.79 -1.33
N TYR A 184 -2.94 8.76 -2.06
CA TYR A 184 -4.15 9.49 -1.71
C TYR A 184 -5.38 8.73 -2.20
N THR A 185 -6.56 9.07 -1.69
CA THR A 185 -7.80 8.41 -2.09
C THR A 185 -9.00 9.37 -2.04
N SER A 186 -9.88 9.26 -3.02
CA SER A 186 -11.19 9.94 -3.00
C SER A 186 -12.26 9.11 -2.27
N ASN A 187 -11.98 7.83 -1.99
CA ASN A 187 -12.88 6.96 -1.23
C ASN A 187 -12.82 7.33 0.26
N THR A 188 -13.90 7.94 0.77
CA THR A 188 -13.98 8.42 2.16
C THR A 188 -13.85 7.31 3.19
N ILE A 189 -14.16 6.06 2.85
CA ILE A 189 -13.99 4.89 3.72
C ILE A 189 -12.50 4.56 3.84
N LEU A 190 -11.75 4.57 2.74
CA LEU A 190 -10.30 4.37 2.78
C LEU A 190 -9.57 5.48 3.53
N GLN A 191 -10.16 6.67 3.68
CA GLN A 191 -9.57 7.74 4.48
C GLN A 191 -9.53 7.42 5.99
N SER A 192 -10.25 6.41 6.46
CA SER A 192 -10.14 5.88 7.83
C SER A 192 -9.16 4.71 7.96
N CYS A 193 -8.54 4.30 6.86
CA CYS A 193 -7.54 3.23 6.82
C CYS A 193 -6.10 3.79 6.94
N TYR A 194 -5.15 2.87 7.08
CA TYR A 194 -3.73 3.19 7.27
C TYR A 194 -2.86 2.50 6.21
N LEU A 195 -1.85 3.22 5.71
CA LEU A 195 -0.75 2.67 4.93
C LEU A 195 0.24 1.99 5.90
N THR A 196 0.35 0.67 5.84
CA THR A 196 1.22 -0.09 6.76
C THR A 196 2.58 -0.43 6.16
N LYS A 197 2.64 -0.56 4.83
CA LYS A 197 3.86 -0.87 4.06
C LYS A 197 3.75 -0.36 2.63
N VAL A 198 4.92 -0.09 2.04
CA VAL A 198 5.09 0.02 0.59
C VAL A 198 6.11 -1.03 0.16
N GLU A 199 5.70 -1.96 -0.70
CA GLU A 199 6.58 -2.96 -1.29
C GLU A 199 6.88 -2.57 -2.74
N VAL A 200 8.15 -2.50 -3.09
CA VAL A 200 8.60 -2.28 -4.47
C VAL A 200 9.33 -3.50 -4.96
N SER A 201 8.90 -4.06 -6.08
CA SER A 201 9.61 -5.09 -6.81
C SER A 201 10.00 -4.59 -8.21
N SER A 202 11.12 -5.06 -8.72
CA SER A 202 11.70 -4.62 -9.98
C SER A 202 12.05 -5.82 -10.86
N ASP A 203 12.24 -5.58 -12.15
CA ASP A 203 12.79 -6.53 -13.12
C ASP A 203 14.27 -6.84 -12.90
N ASN A 204 14.98 -6.01 -12.10
CA ASN A 204 16.38 -6.17 -11.74
C ASN A 204 16.63 -5.69 -10.30
N ASP A 205 17.88 -5.77 -9.80
CA ASP A 205 18.22 -5.42 -8.43
C ASP A 205 18.10 -3.92 -8.17
N ILE A 206 17.36 -3.57 -7.11
CA ILE A 206 17.19 -2.24 -6.54
C ILE A 206 17.80 -2.11 -5.13
N ALA A 207 18.25 -3.22 -4.54
CA ALA A 207 19.07 -3.31 -3.33
C ALA A 207 20.41 -3.97 -3.65
N GLU A 208 21.49 -3.48 -3.05
CA GLU A 208 22.85 -3.93 -3.35
C GLU A 208 23.80 -3.58 -2.20
N THR A 209 24.89 -4.32 -2.05
CA THR A 209 25.98 -4.00 -1.13
C THR A 209 27.15 -3.37 -1.89
N TYR A 210 27.71 -2.30 -1.34
CA TYR A 210 28.89 -1.61 -1.88
C TYR A 210 30.05 -1.71 -0.88
N THR A 211 31.20 -2.15 -1.36
CA THR A 211 32.43 -2.27 -0.55
C THR A 211 33.48 -1.32 -1.06
N VAL A 212 34.12 -0.55 -0.17
CA VAL A 212 35.26 0.30 -0.52
C VAL A 212 36.44 -0.59 -0.85
N ASN A 213 36.93 -0.53 -2.10
CA ASN A 213 38.13 -1.23 -2.52
C ASN A 213 39.37 -0.61 -1.79
N PRO A 214 40.11 -1.38 -1.01
CA PRO A 214 41.18 -0.83 -0.19
C PRO A 214 42.32 -0.24 -1.03
N THR A 215 42.53 -0.73 -2.24
CA THR A 215 43.61 -0.27 -3.14
C THR A 215 43.20 0.98 -3.92
N THR A 216 42.06 0.92 -4.62
CA THR A 216 41.63 1.99 -5.53
C THR A 216 40.77 3.04 -4.86
N GLY A 217 40.15 2.73 -3.72
CA GLY A 217 39.12 3.56 -3.09
C GLY A 217 37.79 3.63 -3.87
N ALA A 218 37.59 2.77 -4.88
CA ALA A 218 36.33 2.69 -5.60
C ALA A 218 35.33 1.86 -4.79
N LEU A 219 34.03 2.19 -4.93
CA LEU A 219 32.97 1.35 -4.41
C LEU A 219 32.72 0.19 -5.40
N VAL A 220 32.78 -1.04 -4.89
CA VAL A 220 32.58 -2.26 -5.65
C VAL A 220 31.25 -2.86 -5.21
N ALA A 221 30.35 -3.01 -6.17
CA ALA A 221 29.02 -3.55 -5.96
C ALA A 221 29.03 -5.08 -5.84
N SER A 222 28.15 -5.62 -5.00
CA SER A 222 27.83 -7.04 -4.90
C SER A 222 26.34 -7.25 -4.63
N ALA A 223 25.74 -8.23 -5.34
CA ALA A 223 24.32 -8.54 -5.21
C ALA A 223 23.95 -9.00 -3.80
N VAL A 224 22.74 -8.67 -3.37
CA VAL A 224 22.12 -9.17 -2.14
C VAL A 224 21.02 -10.17 -2.48
N THR A 225 20.72 -11.07 -1.55
CA THR A 225 19.61 -12.01 -1.73
C THR A 225 18.29 -11.25 -1.88
N ASN A 226 17.53 -11.57 -2.93
CA ASN A 226 16.27 -10.88 -3.29
C ASN A 226 16.46 -9.36 -3.50
N GLY A 227 17.58 -8.95 -4.08
CA GLY A 227 17.89 -7.55 -4.33
C GLY A 227 16.92 -6.80 -5.25
N ASN A 228 16.06 -7.54 -5.96
CA ASN A 228 15.01 -6.99 -6.80
C ASN A 228 13.73 -6.60 -6.04
N LYS A 229 13.73 -6.66 -4.70
CA LYS A 229 12.57 -6.28 -3.88
C LYS A 229 12.98 -5.53 -2.62
N ILE A 230 12.29 -4.42 -2.34
CA ILE A 230 12.41 -3.67 -1.08
C ILE A 230 11.04 -3.50 -0.45
N VAL A 231 10.97 -3.68 0.87
CA VAL A 231 9.79 -3.43 1.69
C VAL A 231 10.09 -2.29 2.66
N LEU A 232 9.32 -1.21 2.55
CA LEU A 232 9.31 -0.10 3.49
C LEU A 232 8.14 -0.27 4.45
N THR A 233 8.42 -0.48 5.73
CA THR A 233 7.40 -0.45 6.80
C THR A 233 7.13 1.00 7.18
N THR A 234 5.84 1.41 7.14
CA THR A 234 5.38 2.79 7.38
C THR A 234 4.58 2.87 8.67
N LYS A 235 5.18 2.47 9.78
CA LYS A 235 4.58 2.55 11.12
C LYS A 235 5.63 2.65 12.22
N ASP A 236 5.24 3.24 13.32
CA ASP A 236 6.02 3.28 14.55
C ASP A 236 5.47 2.24 15.55
N PRO A 237 6.23 1.20 15.90
CA PRO A 237 5.80 0.19 16.86
C PRO A 237 5.77 0.68 18.31
N THR A 238 6.22 1.92 18.58
CA THR A 238 6.27 2.49 19.94
C THR A 238 4.84 2.64 20.48
N SER A 239 4.63 2.14 21.70
CA SER A 239 3.33 2.24 22.36
C SER A 239 2.94 3.71 22.55
N GLY A 240 1.71 4.06 22.14
CA GLY A 240 1.19 5.43 22.20
C GLY A 240 1.57 6.33 21.03
N SER A 241 2.35 5.84 20.07
CA SER A 241 2.63 6.58 18.83
C SER A 241 1.36 6.79 18.02
N SER A 242 1.21 7.97 17.41
CA SER A 242 0.12 8.28 16.47
C SER A 242 0.19 7.44 15.20
N TYR A 243 1.34 6.79 14.91
CA TYR A 243 1.59 5.98 13.73
C TYR A 243 1.74 4.49 14.01
N ASN A 244 1.27 4.02 15.16
CA ASN A 244 1.36 2.59 15.52
C ASN A 244 0.53 1.68 14.61
N ASN A 245 -0.52 2.22 13.97
CA ASN A 245 -1.35 1.49 12.99
C ASN A 245 -0.85 1.64 11.55
N GLY A 246 0.07 2.56 11.28
CA GLY A 246 0.55 2.95 9.96
C GLY A 246 0.35 4.44 9.69
N PHE A 247 0.72 4.90 8.49
CA PHE A 247 0.51 6.29 8.08
C PHE A 247 -0.94 6.51 7.64
N PRO A 248 -1.58 7.62 8.01
CA PRO A 248 -2.99 7.87 7.69
C PRO A 248 -3.20 8.10 6.19
N LEU A 249 -4.37 7.70 5.67
CA LEU A 249 -4.80 7.95 4.29
C LEU A 249 -5.88 9.05 4.21
N THR A 250 -5.86 10.02 5.12
CA THR A 250 -6.90 11.06 5.26
C THR A 250 -6.94 12.08 4.11
N ASN A 251 -6.00 12.02 3.18
CA ASN A 251 -5.84 12.99 2.09
C ASN A 251 -6.51 12.54 0.79
N SER A 252 -7.21 13.47 0.15
CA SER A 252 -7.81 13.31 -1.19
C SER A 252 -6.90 13.77 -2.34
N ALA A 253 -5.72 14.30 -2.02
CA ALA A 253 -4.67 14.68 -2.97
C ALA A 253 -3.30 14.32 -2.38
N ALA A 254 -2.28 14.22 -3.23
CA ALA A 254 -0.92 13.91 -2.79
C ALA A 254 -0.42 14.88 -1.73
N SER A 255 0.16 14.35 -0.64
CA SER A 255 0.62 15.13 0.51
C SER A 255 1.74 14.40 1.23
N VAL A 256 2.96 14.93 1.19
CA VAL A 256 4.10 14.37 1.93
C VAL A 256 3.89 14.45 3.44
N THR A 257 3.31 15.54 3.94
CA THR A 257 3.09 15.77 5.38
C THR A 257 2.05 14.83 5.98
N THR A 258 1.11 14.30 5.15
CA THR A 258 0.08 13.37 5.64
C THR A 258 0.61 11.95 5.73
N ASN A 259 1.27 11.47 4.67
CA ASN A 259 1.71 10.08 4.57
C ASN A 259 2.94 9.87 3.68
N GLY A 260 3.73 10.92 3.45
CA GLY A 260 4.95 10.84 2.67
C GLY A 260 5.88 9.75 3.17
N ALA A 261 6.14 8.74 2.34
CA ALA A 261 6.95 7.59 2.66
C ALA A 261 8.16 7.53 1.70
N TYR A 262 9.35 7.31 2.25
CA TYR A 262 10.62 7.46 1.52
C TYR A 262 11.38 6.14 1.47
N MET A 263 11.86 5.76 0.29
CA MET A 263 12.63 4.53 0.09
C MET A 263 13.95 4.83 -0.62
N VAL A 264 15.01 4.27 -0.10
CA VAL A 264 16.36 4.30 -0.73
C VAL A 264 16.48 3.13 -1.69
N ILE A 265 16.85 3.39 -2.95
CA ILE A 265 17.04 2.36 -3.97
C ILE A 265 18.39 2.52 -4.69
N LYS A 266 18.88 1.42 -5.28
CA LYS A 266 19.98 1.45 -6.24
C LYS A 266 19.58 2.28 -7.47
N PRO A 267 20.42 3.22 -7.94
CA PRO A 267 20.16 3.91 -9.20
C PRO A 267 20.28 2.96 -10.39
N GLY A 268 19.55 3.25 -11.46
CA GLY A 268 19.52 2.43 -12.67
C GLY A 268 18.23 2.60 -13.44
N THR A 269 18.10 1.83 -14.53
CA THR A 269 16.81 1.73 -15.24
C THR A 269 16.04 0.54 -14.71
N HIS A 270 14.82 0.78 -14.20
CA HIS A 270 13.99 -0.22 -13.53
C HIS A 270 12.56 -0.17 -14.04
N ILE A 271 11.90 -1.34 -14.10
CA ILE A 271 10.44 -1.47 -14.23
C ILE A 271 9.91 -1.78 -12.84
N LEU A 272 9.28 -0.80 -12.20
CA LEU A 272 8.83 -0.94 -10.82
C LEU A 272 7.37 -1.38 -10.74
N LYS A 273 7.11 -2.34 -9.87
CA LYS A 273 5.78 -2.73 -9.41
C LYS A 273 5.66 -2.35 -7.93
N VAL A 274 4.80 -1.37 -7.64
CA VAL A 274 4.59 -0.83 -6.30
C VAL A 274 3.31 -1.39 -5.71
N ARG A 275 3.39 -1.98 -4.53
CA ARG A 275 2.26 -2.46 -3.72
C ARG A 275 2.09 -1.59 -2.50
N TYR A 276 0.92 -0.98 -2.36
CA TYR A 276 0.51 -0.24 -1.17
C TYR A 276 -0.32 -1.16 -0.29
N TRP A 277 0.15 -1.44 0.92
CA TRP A 277 -0.54 -2.24 1.91
C TRP A 277 -1.44 -1.35 2.77
N ILE A 278 -2.75 -1.60 2.73
CA ILE A 278 -3.76 -0.78 3.38
C ILE A 278 -4.47 -1.63 4.43
N LYS A 279 -4.65 -1.06 5.62
CA LYS A 279 -5.30 -1.73 6.74
C LYS A 279 -6.45 -0.91 7.30
N ASP A 280 -7.61 -1.54 7.46
CA ASP A 280 -8.71 -1.09 8.32
C ASP A 280 -8.55 -1.74 9.70
N VAL A 281 -8.44 -0.92 10.74
CA VAL A 281 -8.23 -1.39 12.12
C VAL A 281 -9.52 -2.01 12.69
N ALA A 282 -10.70 -1.49 12.30
CA ALA A 282 -11.98 -1.97 12.83
C ALA A 282 -12.32 -3.39 12.36
N THR A 283 -12.06 -3.70 11.09
CA THR A 283 -12.26 -5.05 10.53
C THR A 283 -11.03 -5.95 10.67
N ASN A 284 -9.87 -5.35 10.99
CA ASN A 284 -8.54 -5.97 10.92
C ASN A 284 -8.18 -6.50 9.51
N VAL A 285 -8.87 -6.04 8.48
CA VAL A 285 -8.57 -6.41 7.10
C VAL A 285 -7.36 -5.63 6.61
N GLU A 286 -6.37 -6.33 6.10
CA GLU A 286 -5.21 -5.78 5.38
C GLU A 286 -5.18 -6.36 3.96
N GLY A 287 -4.90 -5.51 2.98
CA GLY A 287 -4.76 -5.94 1.58
C GLY A 287 -3.92 -4.97 0.77
N THR A 288 -3.74 -5.26 -0.52
CA THR A 288 -2.81 -4.52 -1.37
C THR A 288 -3.48 -3.90 -2.59
N ILE A 289 -3.08 -2.65 -2.88
CA ILE A 289 -3.33 -2.01 -4.18
C ILE A 289 -2.02 -1.93 -4.93
N THR A 290 -1.99 -2.43 -6.15
CA THR A 290 -0.77 -2.53 -6.96
C THR A 290 -0.78 -1.53 -8.10
N LYS A 291 0.34 -0.84 -8.31
CA LYS A 291 0.62 0.03 -9.46
C LYS A 291 1.88 -0.49 -10.16
N THR A 292 1.85 -0.59 -11.49
CA THR A 292 3.02 -0.95 -12.31
C THR A 292 3.46 0.27 -13.09
N LEU A 293 4.75 0.57 -13.05
CA LEU A 293 5.35 1.74 -13.70
C LEU A 293 6.15 1.27 -14.92
N PRO A 294 6.25 2.10 -15.97
CA PRO A 294 7.09 1.80 -17.12
C PRO A 294 8.56 1.81 -16.75
N ALA A 295 9.41 1.28 -17.63
CA ALA A 295 10.86 1.39 -17.49
C ALA A 295 11.27 2.87 -17.37
N THR A 296 11.94 3.20 -16.26
CA THR A 296 12.35 4.57 -15.93
C THR A 296 13.77 4.56 -15.41
N ALA A 297 14.56 5.55 -15.82
CA ALA A 297 15.91 5.77 -15.31
C ALA A 297 15.85 6.54 -13.98
N TYR A 298 16.33 5.92 -12.91
CA TYR A 298 16.45 6.50 -11.58
C TYR A 298 17.90 6.90 -11.36
N ALA A 299 18.18 8.20 -11.41
CA ALA A 299 19.55 8.73 -11.30
C ALA A 299 20.01 8.81 -9.84
N SER A 300 21.32 8.70 -9.62
CA SER A 300 21.95 8.97 -8.32
C SER A 300 21.61 10.39 -7.83
N ASN A 301 21.56 10.56 -6.52
CA ASN A 301 21.31 11.84 -5.86
C ASN A 301 20.01 12.54 -6.33
N THR A 302 19.00 11.75 -6.68
CA THR A 302 17.74 12.26 -7.23
C THR A 302 16.56 11.57 -6.54
N TYR A 303 15.54 12.35 -6.16
CA TYR A 303 14.28 11.80 -5.68
C TYR A 303 13.20 11.85 -6.76
N TYR A 304 12.27 10.90 -6.68
CA TYR A 304 11.18 10.71 -7.62
C TYR A 304 9.85 10.67 -6.88
N ASP A 305 8.95 11.58 -7.22
CA ASP A 305 7.60 11.60 -6.67
C ASP A 305 6.76 10.43 -7.24
N MET A 306 6.26 9.61 -6.34
CA MET A 306 5.46 8.42 -6.63
C MET A 306 4.03 8.66 -6.13
N THR A 307 3.30 9.56 -6.79
CA THR A 307 1.90 9.82 -6.46
C THR A 307 1.02 8.68 -6.91
N ALA A 308 0.09 8.24 -6.09
CA ALA A 308 -0.82 7.15 -6.41
C ALA A 308 -2.21 7.39 -5.83
N GLN A 309 -3.22 7.38 -6.69
CA GLN A 309 -4.60 7.30 -6.26
C GLN A 309 -4.94 5.87 -5.89
N LEU A 310 -5.40 5.65 -4.65
CA LEU A 310 -5.72 4.36 -4.09
C LEU A 310 -7.23 4.25 -3.92
N ASP A 311 -7.92 3.84 -4.99
CA ASP A 311 -9.36 3.65 -4.95
C ASP A 311 -9.70 2.16 -5.07
N VAL A 312 -10.78 1.77 -4.37
CA VAL A 312 -11.43 0.47 -4.46
C VAL A 312 -12.93 0.70 -4.70
N LYS A 313 -13.61 -0.32 -5.22
CA LYS A 313 -15.06 -0.23 -5.44
C LYS A 313 -15.78 -0.23 -4.10
N ASP A 314 -16.68 0.73 -3.92
CA ASP A 314 -17.65 0.71 -2.82
C ASP A 314 -18.90 -0.04 -3.25
N TYR A 315 -19.37 -0.94 -2.36
CA TYR A 315 -20.62 -1.66 -2.51
C TYR A 315 -21.58 -1.15 -1.44
N GLU A 316 -22.55 -0.35 -1.88
CA GLU A 316 -23.53 0.31 -1.04
C GLU A 316 -24.13 -0.63 0.02
N GLY A 317 -24.09 -0.21 1.28
CA GLY A 317 -24.59 -0.99 2.42
C GLY A 317 -26.12 -1.11 2.50
N ASP A 318 -26.86 -0.45 1.64
CA ASP A 318 -28.32 -0.41 1.60
C ASP A 318 -28.96 -1.47 0.68
N LYS A 319 -28.18 -2.29 -0.04
CA LYS A 319 -28.70 -3.30 -0.97
C LYS A 319 -28.99 -4.67 -0.33
N TYR A 320 -29.16 -4.73 0.99
CA TYR A 320 -29.66 -5.92 1.67
C TYR A 320 -31.18 -5.82 1.79
N TYR A 321 -31.87 -6.88 1.38
CA TYR A 321 -33.35 -6.95 1.45
C TYR A 321 -33.76 -8.28 2.07
N MET A 322 -34.83 -8.29 2.84
CA MET A 322 -35.65 -9.48 2.97
C MET A 322 -36.18 -9.82 1.59
N TRP A 323 -36.42 -11.09 1.29
CA TRP A 323 -36.79 -11.49 -0.07
C TRP A 323 -37.98 -10.71 -0.63
N ASP A 324 -37.74 -10.07 -1.77
CA ASP A 324 -38.74 -9.29 -2.54
C ASP A 324 -39.49 -8.21 -1.71
N ALA A 325 -38.87 -7.68 -0.65
CA ALA A 325 -39.43 -6.59 0.14
C ALA A 325 -39.48 -5.28 -0.67
N LEU A 326 -40.40 -4.38 -0.35
CA LEU A 326 -40.53 -3.07 -0.99
C LEU A 326 -39.36 -2.13 -0.68
N GLN A 327 -38.76 -2.27 0.51
CA GLN A 327 -37.66 -1.44 0.98
C GLN A 327 -36.52 -2.31 1.47
N ASN A 328 -35.32 -1.75 1.47
CA ASN A 328 -34.14 -2.46 1.98
C ASN A 328 -34.24 -2.75 3.48
N TYR A 329 -33.46 -3.68 3.98
CA TYR A 329 -33.51 -4.22 5.34
C TYR A 329 -33.43 -3.15 6.43
N TRP A 330 -32.75 -2.03 6.18
CA TRP A 330 -32.54 -0.93 7.12
C TRP A 330 -33.08 0.42 6.61
N ALA A 331 -34.01 0.42 5.64
CA ALA A 331 -34.54 1.63 5.01
C ALA A 331 -34.92 2.72 6.01
N GLY A 332 -34.36 3.94 5.79
CA GLY A 332 -34.52 5.11 6.66
C GLY A 332 -33.57 5.10 7.88
N HIS A 333 -32.84 4.02 8.10
CA HIS A 333 -31.92 3.83 9.24
C HIS A 333 -30.61 3.15 8.84
N GLU A 334 -30.18 3.40 7.60
CA GLU A 334 -28.91 2.91 7.06
C GLU A 334 -27.73 3.46 7.89
N TRP A 335 -26.59 2.78 7.80
CA TRP A 335 -25.38 3.07 8.59
C TRP A 335 -24.88 4.53 8.47
N ASN A 336 -25.14 5.19 7.36
CA ASN A 336 -24.76 6.58 7.06
C ASN A 336 -25.94 7.56 7.14
N SER A 337 -27.10 7.14 7.63
CA SER A 337 -28.27 8.01 7.84
C SER A 337 -28.13 8.86 9.10
N ALA A 338 -28.99 9.86 9.25
CA ALA A 338 -29.00 10.74 10.43
C ALA A 338 -29.35 10.00 11.75
N ASN A 339 -30.04 8.85 11.66
CA ASN A 339 -30.41 8.02 12.82
C ASN A 339 -30.18 6.54 12.48
N PRO A 340 -28.91 6.07 12.48
CA PRO A 340 -28.56 4.73 12.01
C PRO A 340 -28.95 3.65 13.02
N TRP A 341 -29.54 2.57 12.51
CA TRP A 341 -29.78 1.33 13.25
C TRP A 341 -28.94 0.18 12.71
N GLN A 342 -28.47 0.29 11.48
CA GLN A 342 -27.72 -0.74 10.77
C GLN A 342 -26.37 -1.02 11.45
N PRO A 343 -26.14 -2.20 12.05
CA PRO A 343 -24.81 -2.60 12.47
C PRO A 343 -23.89 -2.83 11.26
N THR A 344 -22.64 -2.40 11.35
CA THR A 344 -21.66 -2.46 10.24
C THR A 344 -20.58 -3.51 10.44
N LEU A 345 -20.41 -3.99 11.68
CA LEU A 345 -19.41 -4.99 12.05
C LEU A 345 -20.06 -6.22 12.70
N THR A 346 -19.54 -7.39 12.40
CA THR A 346 -19.96 -8.66 13.01
C THR A 346 -19.70 -8.73 14.53
N THR A 347 -18.87 -7.83 15.05
CA THR A 347 -18.54 -7.71 16.48
C THR A 347 -19.50 -6.80 17.24
N GLN A 348 -20.37 -6.07 16.53
CA GLN A 348 -21.40 -5.25 17.14
C GLN A 348 -22.58 -6.11 17.66
N PRO A 349 -23.38 -5.62 18.62
CA PRO A 349 -24.61 -6.29 19.00
C PRO A 349 -25.64 -6.24 17.86
N ALA A 350 -26.49 -7.25 17.78
CA ALA A 350 -27.63 -7.25 16.88
C ALA A 350 -28.59 -6.09 17.23
N ASN A 351 -29.14 -5.44 16.20
CA ASN A 351 -30.18 -4.43 16.41
C ASN A 351 -31.56 -5.08 16.18
N PRO A 352 -32.47 -5.08 17.19
CA PRO A 352 -33.78 -5.72 17.09
C PRO A 352 -34.79 -4.97 16.22
N ASN A 353 -34.46 -3.75 15.75
CA ASN A 353 -35.41 -2.90 15.00
C ASN A 353 -35.48 -3.24 13.49
N TYR A 354 -35.10 -4.46 13.10
CA TYR A 354 -35.41 -4.98 11.76
C TYR A 354 -36.88 -5.33 11.64
N ALA A 355 -37.42 -5.44 10.43
CA ALA A 355 -38.85 -5.71 10.20
C ALA A 355 -39.26 -7.06 10.79
N GLN A 356 -40.40 -7.09 11.52
CA GLN A 356 -40.91 -8.26 12.23
C GLN A 356 -42.28 -8.75 11.68
N SER A 357 -42.93 -7.96 10.83
CA SER A 357 -44.24 -8.26 10.28
C SER A 357 -44.48 -7.57 8.95
N ASN A 358 -45.46 -8.05 8.18
CA ASN A 358 -45.83 -7.54 6.86
C ASN A 358 -46.48 -6.13 6.86
N THR A 359 -46.65 -5.51 8.01
CA THR A 359 -47.03 -4.10 8.12
C THR A 359 -45.85 -3.15 7.90
N ASP A 360 -44.63 -3.68 7.92
CA ASP A 360 -43.40 -2.95 7.63
C ASP A 360 -43.00 -3.20 6.18
N LEU A 361 -42.74 -2.13 5.40
CA LEU A 361 -42.34 -2.24 3.98
C LEU A 361 -40.99 -2.92 3.75
N ARG A 362 -40.19 -3.07 4.81
CA ARG A 362 -38.92 -3.78 4.81
C ARG A 362 -39.10 -5.30 5.00
N TYR A 363 -40.29 -5.75 5.35
CA TYR A 363 -40.60 -7.17 5.54
C TYR A 363 -40.73 -7.88 4.20
N TYR A 364 -40.38 -9.17 4.16
CA TYR A 364 -40.40 -9.95 2.93
C TYR A 364 -41.81 -10.03 2.30
N HIS A 365 -41.82 -10.20 0.97
CA HIS A 365 -43.08 -10.39 0.24
C HIS A 365 -43.68 -11.75 0.59
N GLU A 366 -44.80 -11.70 1.27
CA GLU A 366 -45.64 -12.87 1.54
C GLU A 366 -46.44 -13.23 0.29
N GLY A 367 -46.61 -14.51 0.03
CA GLY A 367 -47.40 -14.99 -1.08
C GLY A 367 -46.90 -16.31 -1.63
N GLY A 368 -47.69 -16.90 -2.52
CA GLY A 368 -47.35 -18.13 -3.22
C GLY A 368 -47.62 -19.42 -2.46
N GLY A 369 -47.78 -19.43 -1.15
CA GLY A 369 -48.00 -20.66 -0.39
C GLY A 369 -47.00 -21.75 -0.76
N SER A 370 -47.46 -22.96 -1.05
CA SER A 370 -46.70 -24.01 -1.73
C SER A 370 -46.92 -23.92 -3.24
N GLY A 371 -45.83 -23.90 -4.03
CA GLY A 371 -45.85 -23.83 -5.48
C GLY A 371 -44.99 -22.69 -6.04
N ARG A 372 -45.00 -22.54 -7.36
CA ARG A 372 -44.24 -21.48 -8.04
C ARG A 372 -44.81 -20.11 -7.71
N PHE A 373 -43.97 -19.24 -7.28
CA PHE A 373 -44.24 -17.82 -7.12
C PHE A 373 -43.00 -17.03 -7.49
N ASP A 374 -43.11 -16.11 -8.43
CA ASP A 374 -42.01 -15.30 -8.91
C ASP A 374 -42.09 -13.91 -8.26
N ALA A 375 -40.92 -13.31 -7.97
CA ALA A 375 -40.81 -12.00 -7.37
C ALA A 375 -41.44 -10.91 -8.26
N THR A 376 -42.05 -9.90 -7.65
CA THR A 376 -42.71 -8.78 -8.35
C THR A 376 -42.24 -7.41 -7.90
N GLN A 377 -41.32 -7.34 -6.93
CA GLN A 377 -40.84 -6.11 -6.30
C GLN A 377 -39.31 -6.03 -6.43
N SER A 378 -38.56 -5.92 -5.33
CA SER A 378 -37.12 -5.72 -5.35
C SER A 378 -36.32 -6.85 -6.01
N CYS A 379 -36.84 -8.07 -6.01
CA CYS A 379 -36.18 -9.22 -6.62
C CYS A 379 -36.69 -9.55 -8.04
N ALA A 380 -37.60 -8.78 -8.62
CA ALA A 380 -38.27 -9.11 -9.88
C ALA A 380 -37.35 -9.22 -11.11
N THR A 381 -36.27 -8.44 -11.14
CA THR A 381 -35.29 -8.42 -12.25
C THR A 381 -34.11 -9.37 -12.05
N LEU A 382 -34.04 -10.02 -10.90
CA LEU A 382 -32.94 -10.92 -10.58
C LEU A 382 -33.02 -12.22 -11.40
N PRO A 383 -31.89 -12.92 -11.61
CA PRO A 383 -31.91 -14.27 -12.15
C PRO A 383 -32.85 -15.18 -11.36
N ASN A 384 -33.66 -15.98 -12.04
CA ASN A 384 -34.46 -17.01 -11.38
C ASN A 384 -33.55 -18.18 -10.93
N VAL A 385 -34.09 -19.10 -10.16
CA VAL A 385 -33.33 -20.23 -9.62
C VAL A 385 -32.68 -21.09 -10.70
N ASN A 386 -33.36 -21.31 -11.85
CA ASN A 386 -32.76 -22.08 -12.97
C ASN A 386 -31.53 -21.38 -13.53
N GLU A 387 -31.62 -20.07 -13.78
CA GLU A 387 -30.52 -19.24 -14.27
C GLU A 387 -29.33 -19.28 -13.29
N MET A 388 -29.58 -19.21 -11.98
CA MET A 388 -28.52 -19.29 -10.96
C MET A 388 -27.76 -20.63 -11.00
N THR A 389 -28.40 -21.74 -11.35
CA THR A 389 -27.70 -23.03 -11.47
C THR A 389 -26.67 -23.02 -12.60
N TRP A 390 -26.92 -22.27 -13.69
CA TRP A 390 -25.97 -22.15 -14.80
C TRP A 390 -24.75 -21.30 -14.40
N TYR A 391 -24.95 -20.21 -13.68
CA TYR A 391 -23.81 -19.45 -13.12
C TYR A 391 -22.99 -20.32 -12.17
N ALA A 392 -23.63 -21.08 -11.30
CA ALA A 392 -22.93 -21.92 -10.33
C ALA A 392 -22.16 -23.09 -11.00
N ALA A 393 -22.80 -23.78 -11.96
CA ALA A 393 -22.24 -24.99 -12.56
C ALA A 393 -21.36 -24.74 -13.78
N LYS A 394 -21.65 -23.71 -14.58
CA LYS A 394 -21.01 -23.40 -15.87
C LYS A 394 -20.36 -22.02 -15.92
N GLY A 395 -20.63 -21.19 -14.93
CA GLY A 395 -20.04 -19.85 -14.78
C GLY A 395 -18.56 -19.86 -14.43
N ASP A 396 -17.93 -21.03 -14.33
CA ASP A 396 -16.50 -21.18 -14.00
C ASP A 396 -16.10 -20.32 -12.77
N PRO A 397 -16.71 -20.55 -11.58
CA PRO A 397 -16.54 -19.72 -10.42
C PRO A 397 -15.09 -19.69 -9.93
N ARG A 398 -14.52 -18.49 -9.77
CA ARG A 398 -13.15 -18.24 -9.38
C ARG A 398 -13.08 -17.35 -8.15
N TRP A 399 -12.65 -17.89 -7.01
CA TRP A 399 -12.49 -17.12 -5.78
C TRP A 399 -11.27 -16.20 -5.85
N ASP A 400 -11.48 -14.93 -5.51
CA ASP A 400 -10.43 -13.94 -5.34
C ASP A 400 -10.37 -13.52 -3.87
N ALA A 401 -9.34 -13.98 -3.17
CA ALA A 401 -9.14 -13.68 -1.76
C ALA A 401 -8.58 -12.28 -1.50
N ASP A 402 -8.05 -11.62 -2.54
CA ASP A 402 -7.26 -10.40 -2.42
C ASP A 402 -7.96 -9.16 -3.02
N GLU A 403 -9.03 -9.33 -3.82
CA GLU A 403 -9.75 -8.18 -4.37
C GLU A 403 -10.39 -7.36 -3.24
N LEU A 404 -9.91 -6.12 -3.10
CA LEU A 404 -10.35 -5.18 -2.08
C LEU A 404 -11.61 -4.44 -2.51
N TRP A 405 -12.49 -4.21 -1.56
CA TRP A 405 -13.70 -3.41 -1.73
C TRP A 405 -14.14 -2.82 -0.38
N THR A 406 -15.02 -1.82 -0.44
CA THR A 406 -15.60 -1.21 0.76
C THR A 406 -17.11 -1.42 0.81
N THR A 407 -17.67 -1.47 2.00
CA THR A 407 -19.10 -1.39 2.29
C THR A 407 -19.33 -0.95 3.73
N MET A 408 -20.45 -0.30 4.01
CA MET A 408 -20.88 0.07 5.37
C MET A 408 -19.78 0.75 6.22
N GLY A 409 -18.96 1.60 5.59
CA GLY A 409 -17.91 2.36 6.27
C GLY A 409 -16.60 1.60 6.51
N HIS A 410 -16.43 0.38 5.98
CA HIS A 410 -15.28 -0.48 6.26
C HIS A 410 -14.66 -1.09 5.00
N LEU A 411 -13.35 -1.40 5.10
CA LEU A 411 -12.60 -2.13 4.08
C LEU A 411 -12.75 -3.64 4.33
N TYR A 412 -13.02 -4.35 3.24
CA TYR A 412 -13.09 -5.81 3.18
C TYR A 412 -12.35 -6.34 1.95
N LYS A 413 -12.29 -7.66 1.83
CA LYS A 413 -11.75 -8.35 0.66
C LYS A 413 -12.42 -9.71 0.48
N GLY A 414 -12.25 -10.30 -0.70
CA GLY A 414 -12.77 -11.62 -1.04
C GLY A 414 -14.09 -11.56 -1.79
N GLY A 415 -14.24 -12.46 -2.75
CA GLY A 415 -15.42 -12.61 -3.59
C GLY A 415 -15.19 -13.56 -4.75
N MET A 416 -16.16 -13.65 -5.62
CA MET A 416 -16.22 -14.66 -6.66
C MET A 416 -16.38 -14.03 -8.04
N TRP A 417 -15.53 -14.44 -8.96
CA TRP A 417 -15.67 -14.15 -10.40
C TRP A 417 -16.52 -15.23 -11.05
N PHE A 418 -17.49 -14.82 -11.85
CA PHE A 418 -18.33 -15.68 -12.67
C PHE A 418 -18.27 -15.24 -14.12
N LYS A 419 -18.38 -16.17 -15.07
CA LYS A 419 -18.62 -15.84 -16.49
C LYS A 419 -19.90 -15.01 -16.63
N LYS A 420 -19.86 -14.00 -17.49
CA LYS A 420 -21.01 -13.17 -17.85
C LYS A 420 -22.09 -13.98 -18.55
N LYS A 421 -23.35 -13.55 -18.42
CA LYS A 421 -24.51 -14.14 -19.12
C LYS A 421 -24.28 -14.27 -20.62
N SER A 422 -23.69 -13.23 -21.24
CA SER A 422 -23.38 -13.23 -22.68
C SER A 422 -22.42 -14.34 -23.08
N VAL A 423 -21.44 -14.67 -22.22
CA VAL A 423 -20.49 -15.76 -22.44
C VAL A 423 -21.18 -17.10 -22.29
N LEU A 424 -21.99 -17.29 -21.23
CA LEU A 424 -22.74 -18.52 -21.01
C LEU A 424 -23.71 -18.82 -22.16
N LEU A 425 -24.40 -17.79 -22.67
CA LEU A 425 -25.28 -17.92 -23.86
C LEU A 425 -24.50 -18.33 -25.11
N ALA A 426 -23.34 -17.70 -25.37
CA ALA A 426 -22.51 -18.03 -26.51
C ALA A 426 -21.96 -19.48 -26.47
N GLU A 427 -21.72 -19.99 -25.24
CA GLU A 427 -21.28 -21.37 -25.01
C GLU A 427 -22.44 -22.38 -25.01
N GLY A 428 -23.70 -21.94 -25.13
CA GLY A 428 -24.89 -22.82 -25.01
C GLY A 428 -25.15 -23.33 -23.60
N ASN A 429 -24.61 -22.64 -22.60
CA ASN A 429 -24.64 -23.00 -21.19
C ASN A 429 -25.58 -22.08 -20.37
N TYR A 430 -26.76 -21.75 -20.89
CA TYR A 430 -27.70 -20.89 -20.19
C TYR A 430 -29.14 -21.18 -20.61
N ASN A 431 -30.04 -21.27 -19.64
CA ASN A 431 -31.46 -21.46 -19.87
C ASN A 431 -32.27 -20.84 -18.72
N THR A 432 -33.35 -20.14 -19.06
CA THR A 432 -34.27 -19.50 -18.08
C THR A 432 -35.35 -20.46 -17.57
N GLU A 433 -35.72 -21.44 -18.38
CA GLU A 433 -36.84 -22.36 -18.08
C GLU A 433 -36.36 -23.67 -17.44
N LYS A 434 -35.10 -24.01 -17.61
CA LYS A 434 -34.50 -25.25 -17.11
C LYS A 434 -33.19 -24.96 -16.39
N SER A 435 -33.02 -25.57 -15.24
CA SER A 435 -31.77 -25.62 -14.51
C SER A 435 -30.73 -26.49 -15.24
N VAL A 436 -29.53 -26.52 -14.75
CA VAL A 436 -28.43 -27.28 -15.33
C VAL A 436 -28.67 -28.80 -15.36
N ASP A 437 -29.54 -29.31 -14.51
CA ASP A 437 -29.96 -30.72 -14.48
C ASP A 437 -31.15 -31.05 -15.42
N GLY A 438 -31.65 -30.04 -16.16
CA GLY A 438 -32.74 -30.20 -17.12
C GLY A 438 -34.13 -30.11 -16.49
N THR A 439 -34.25 -29.92 -15.16
CA THR A 439 -35.55 -29.74 -14.46
C THR A 439 -35.84 -28.27 -14.19
N ASP A 440 -37.12 -27.94 -13.91
CA ASP A 440 -37.52 -26.60 -13.48
C ASP A 440 -37.56 -26.53 -11.96
N TRP A 441 -36.60 -25.87 -11.34
CA TRP A 441 -36.50 -25.76 -9.88
C TRP A 441 -37.56 -24.79 -9.30
N ARG A 442 -38.25 -24.01 -10.11
CA ARG A 442 -39.34 -23.16 -9.65
C ARG A 442 -40.58 -23.96 -9.20
N ILE A 443 -40.66 -25.24 -9.64
CA ILE A 443 -41.74 -26.16 -9.30
C ILE A 443 -41.26 -27.46 -8.62
N ASN A 444 -39.96 -27.70 -8.60
CA ASN A 444 -39.35 -28.87 -7.98
C ASN A 444 -38.47 -28.47 -6.78
N ASN A 445 -38.47 -29.31 -5.75
CA ASN A 445 -37.63 -29.13 -4.58
C ASN A 445 -36.22 -29.61 -4.88
N ASN A 446 -35.32 -28.71 -5.25
CA ASN A 446 -33.93 -29.03 -5.54
C ASN A 446 -33.00 -28.03 -4.84
N GLY A 447 -31.75 -28.45 -4.67
CA GLY A 447 -30.63 -27.65 -4.22
C GLY A 447 -29.34 -28.39 -4.55
N ASN A 448 -28.28 -27.67 -4.93
CA ASN A 448 -27.00 -28.28 -5.23
C ASN A 448 -25.85 -27.30 -5.01
N SER A 449 -24.63 -27.83 -4.94
CA SER A 449 -23.42 -27.04 -4.85
C SER A 449 -22.34 -27.54 -5.81
N TRP A 450 -21.50 -26.65 -6.29
CA TRP A 450 -20.44 -26.90 -7.25
C TRP A 450 -19.12 -26.33 -6.72
N PRO A 451 -17.98 -26.96 -7.05
CA PRO A 451 -16.67 -26.48 -6.59
C PRO A 451 -16.32 -25.14 -7.24
N ALA A 452 -15.63 -24.29 -6.49
CA ALA A 452 -14.98 -23.08 -6.98
C ALA A 452 -13.47 -23.28 -7.09
N SER A 453 -12.84 -22.55 -8.01
CA SER A 453 -11.39 -22.54 -8.18
C SER A 453 -10.77 -21.30 -7.52
N ASN A 454 -9.58 -21.44 -6.92
CA ASN A 454 -8.78 -20.32 -6.42
C ASN A 454 -7.81 -19.75 -7.49
N THR A 455 -7.81 -20.32 -8.71
CA THR A 455 -7.02 -19.78 -9.82
C THR A 455 -7.82 -18.71 -10.55
N LEU A 456 -7.37 -17.47 -10.51
CA LEU A 456 -8.05 -16.36 -11.16
C LEU A 456 -8.10 -16.50 -12.68
N PRO A 457 -9.08 -15.89 -13.37
CA PRO A 457 -9.09 -15.81 -14.82
C PRO A 457 -7.81 -15.14 -15.32
N SER A 458 -7.30 -15.61 -16.46
CA SER A 458 -6.17 -14.93 -17.11
C SER A 458 -6.55 -13.52 -17.53
N THR A 459 -5.57 -12.63 -17.64
CA THR A 459 -5.80 -11.24 -18.09
C THR A 459 -6.48 -11.16 -19.45
N ALA A 460 -6.19 -12.11 -20.36
CA ALA A 460 -6.83 -12.21 -21.67
C ALA A 460 -8.34 -12.51 -21.57
N ASN A 461 -8.76 -13.25 -20.55
CA ASN A 461 -10.15 -13.68 -20.35
C ASN A 461 -10.91 -12.84 -19.31
N ALA A 462 -10.25 -11.90 -18.65
CA ALA A 462 -10.85 -11.14 -17.53
C ALA A 462 -12.15 -10.42 -17.92
N ASN A 463 -12.26 -9.93 -19.15
CA ASN A 463 -13.46 -9.23 -19.64
C ASN A 463 -14.70 -10.16 -19.80
N ASN A 464 -14.49 -11.47 -19.77
CA ASN A 464 -15.56 -12.48 -19.87
C ASN A 464 -16.23 -12.74 -18.51
N TYR A 465 -15.72 -12.15 -17.44
CA TYR A 465 -16.17 -12.38 -16.07
C TYR A 465 -16.70 -11.10 -15.43
N PHE A 466 -17.60 -11.27 -14.47
CA PHE A 466 -18.02 -10.25 -13.53
C PHE A 466 -17.75 -10.70 -12.10
N TYR A 467 -17.66 -9.76 -11.18
CA TYR A 467 -17.28 -10.01 -9.79
C TYR A 467 -18.44 -9.77 -8.84
N LEU A 468 -18.69 -10.73 -7.94
CA LEU A 468 -19.57 -10.60 -6.81
C LEU A 468 -18.76 -10.63 -5.50
N PRO A 469 -18.75 -9.55 -4.69
CA PRO A 469 -18.06 -9.52 -3.41
C PRO A 469 -18.72 -10.42 -2.36
N ALA A 470 -17.94 -10.92 -1.42
CA ALA A 470 -18.43 -11.72 -0.29
C ALA A 470 -19.07 -10.81 0.77
N LEU A 471 -20.23 -10.24 0.45
CA LEU A 471 -20.92 -9.21 1.27
C LEU A 471 -21.63 -9.76 2.52
N GLY A 472 -21.59 -11.08 2.73
CA GLY A 472 -22.31 -11.69 3.85
C GLY A 472 -23.83 -11.48 3.75
N ASN A 473 -24.48 -11.47 4.89
CA ASN A 473 -25.92 -11.27 5.02
C ASN A 473 -26.28 -10.60 6.34
N TYR A 474 -27.52 -10.16 6.49
CA TYR A 474 -28.12 -9.87 7.79
C TYR A 474 -28.97 -11.05 8.25
N TYR A 475 -28.76 -11.43 9.50
CA TYR A 475 -29.61 -12.41 10.16
C TYR A 475 -30.01 -11.88 11.55
N THR A 476 -31.32 -11.80 11.80
CA THR A 476 -31.88 -11.25 13.05
C THR A 476 -31.25 -9.92 13.49
N GLY A 477 -31.04 -9.01 12.51
CA GLY A 477 -30.50 -7.67 12.76
C GLY A 477 -28.99 -7.57 12.97
N LEU A 478 -28.22 -8.62 12.67
CA LEU A 478 -26.76 -8.63 12.77
C LEU A 478 -26.13 -8.96 11.41
N PRO A 479 -25.10 -8.24 10.93
CA PRO A 479 -24.32 -8.65 9.76
C PRO A 479 -23.49 -9.88 10.08
N SER A 480 -23.42 -10.81 9.15
CA SER A 480 -22.68 -12.06 9.29
C SER A 480 -21.89 -12.36 8.03
N TYR A 481 -20.72 -12.98 8.20
CA TYR A 481 -19.90 -13.56 7.13
C TYR A 481 -19.38 -12.57 6.07
N VAL A 482 -19.38 -11.26 6.32
CA VAL A 482 -18.79 -10.26 5.41
C VAL A 482 -17.31 -10.57 5.19
N GLY A 483 -16.87 -10.61 3.94
CA GLY A 483 -15.52 -11.02 3.52
C GLY A 483 -15.33 -12.53 3.33
N ASN A 484 -16.30 -13.37 3.75
CA ASN A 484 -16.18 -14.83 3.71
C ASN A 484 -17.21 -15.52 2.82
N TYR A 485 -18.46 -15.02 2.81
CA TYR A 485 -19.59 -15.60 2.06
C TYR A 485 -20.29 -14.53 1.25
N GLY A 486 -20.73 -14.89 0.03
CA GLY A 486 -21.72 -14.13 -0.73
C GLY A 486 -23.10 -14.76 -0.58
N TYR A 487 -24.13 -13.93 -0.43
CA TYR A 487 -25.54 -14.34 -0.39
C TYR A 487 -26.35 -13.40 -1.27
N TYR A 488 -26.93 -13.95 -2.36
CA TYR A 488 -27.62 -13.18 -3.39
C TYR A 488 -28.98 -13.80 -3.68
N TRP A 489 -30.07 -13.05 -3.45
CA TRP A 489 -31.43 -13.51 -3.71
C TRP A 489 -31.63 -13.85 -5.19
N SER A 490 -32.49 -14.83 -5.47
CA SER A 490 -33.09 -15.06 -6.77
C SER A 490 -34.48 -14.44 -6.85
N SER A 491 -35.05 -14.35 -8.06
CA SER A 491 -36.45 -13.99 -8.24
C SER A 491 -37.45 -15.12 -7.94
N SER A 492 -36.99 -16.28 -7.47
CA SER A 492 -37.83 -17.48 -7.29
C SER A 492 -37.99 -17.83 -5.81
N VAL A 493 -39.19 -18.09 -5.38
CA VAL A 493 -39.44 -18.74 -4.09
C VAL A 493 -39.02 -20.20 -4.11
N TYR A 494 -38.84 -20.75 -2.91
CA TYR A 494 -38.70 -22.18 -2.73
C TYR A 494 -40.12 -22.79 -2.69
N PRO A 495 -40.49 -23.68 -3.66
CA PRO A 495 -41.89 -24.03 -3.91
C PRO A 495 -42.54 -24.89 -2.83
N TRP A 496 -41.77 -25.39 -1.85
CA TRP A 496 -42.28 -26.27 -0.79
C TRP A 496 -42.39 -25.61 0.58
N SER A 497 -42.09 -24.32 0.66
CA SER A 497 -42.21 -23.54 1.89
C SER A 497 -42.71 -22.14 1.60
N SER A 498 -43.70 -21.70 2.35
CA SER A 498 -44.30 -20.37 2.22
C SER A 498 -43.39 -19.23 2.69
N ASP A 499 -42.32 -19.56 3.44
CA ASP A 499 -41.34 -18.61 4.01
C ASP A 499 -39.94 -18.79 3.45
N GLY A 500 -39.75 -19.66 2.44
CA GLY A 500 -38.47 -19.92 1.79
C GLY A 500 -38.34 -19.24 0.43
N ALA A 501 -37.13 -18.82 0.08
CA ALA A 501 -36.77 -18.35 -1.26
C ALA A 501 -35.37 -18.87 -1.66
N TYR A 502 -35.15 -18.99 -2.97
CA TYR A 502 -33.87 -19.42 -3.50
C TYR A 502 -32.84 -18.28 -3.50
N PHE A 503 -31.59 -18.66 -3.31
CA PHE A 503 -30.44 -17.77 -3.40
C PHE A 503 -29.25 -18.47 -4.05
N LEU A 504 -28.33 -17.69 -4.62
CA LEU A 504 -26.99 -18.12 -4.94
C LEU A 504 -26.08 -17.72 -3.77
N GLY A 505 -25.38 -18.70 -3.20
CA GLY A 505 -24.39 -18.46 -2.16
C GLY A 505 -23.02 -19.01 -2.56
N PHE A 506 -21.97 -18.42 -2.03
CA PHE A 506 -20.62 -18.93 -2.29
C PHE A 506 -19.67 -18.70 -1.11
N THR A 507 -18.64 -19.54 -1.08
CA THR A 507 -17.48 -19.46 -0.20
C THR A 507 -16.21 -19.53 -1.05
N SER A 508 -15.04 -19.53 -0.42
CA SER A 508 -13.76 -19.73 -1.12
C SER A 508 -13.62 -21.09 -1.82
N SER A 509 -14.47 -22.06 -1.52
CA SER A 509 -14.36 -23.44 -2.01
C SER A 509 -15.53 -23.91 -2.85
N ASN A 510 -16.71 -23.31 -2.74
CA ASN A 510 -17.90 -23.75 -3.45
C ASN A 510 -18.87 -22.63 -3.77
N VAL A 511 -19.77 -22.92 -4.72
CA VAL A 511 -20.95 -22.10 -5.04
C VAL A 511 -22.17 -23.00 -4.89
N ALA A 512 -23.19 -22.53 -4.20
CA ALA A 512 -24.44 -23.27 -3.97
C ALA A 512 -25.64 -22.48 -4.48
N VAL A 513 -26.61 -23.19 -5.03
CA VAL A 513 -27.97 -22.70 -5.23
C VAL A 513 -28.86 -23.48 -4.26
N GLY A 514 -29.41 -22.78 -3.30
CA GLY A 514 -30.18 -23.35 -2.21
C GLY A 514 -31.33 -22.43 -1.79
N ASN A 515 -32.02 -22.77 -0.71
CA ASN A 515 -33.09 -21.95 -0.17
C ASN A 515 -32.76 -21.45 1.25
N ALA A 516 -33.36 -20.33 1.60
CA ALA A 516 -33.28 -19.74 2.94
C ALA A 516 -34.61 -19.08 3.31
N ASN A 517 -34.75 -18.76 4.60
CA ASN A 517 -35.89 -17.98 5.10
C ASN A 517 -35.90 -16.59 4.46
N ARG A 518 -37.04 -16.17 3.91
CA ARG A 518 -37.26 -14.88 3.25
C ARG A 518 -36.97 -13.67 4.15
N GLY A 519 -36.99 -13.83 5.48
CA GLY A 519 -36.62 -12.80 6.45
C GLY A 519 -35.14 -12.54 6.58
N GLY A 520 -34.29 -13.31 5.90
CA GLY A 520 -32.84 -13.02 5.79
C GLY A 520 -32.58 -11.78 4.94
N GLY A 521 -31.65 -10.93 5.37
CA GLY A 521 -31.20 -9.78 4.60
C GLY A 521 -30.08 -10.18 3.64
N TYR A 522 -30.40 -10.55 2.40
CA TYR A 522 -29.43 -10.91 1.36
C TYR A 522 -29.32 -9.83 0.30
N ARG A 523 -28.30 -9.91 -0.53
CA ARG A 523 -28.05 -8.91 -1.58
C ARG A 523 -29.05 -9.05 -2.72
N VAL A 524 -29.54 -7.88 -3.17
CA VAL A 524 -30.34 -7.72 -4.37
C VAL A 524 -29.48 -7.01 -5.41
N VAL A 525 -28.99 -7.75 -6.40
CA VAL A 525 -28.07 -7.27 -7.46
C VAL A 525 -28.34 -8.08 -8.73
N GLU A 526 -28.48 -7.40 -9.86
CA GLU A 526 -28.53 -8.03 -11.18
C GLU A 526 -27.16 -8.60 -11.56
N PHE A 527 -27.14 -9.76 -12.22
CA PHE A 527 -25.91 -10.39 -12.69
C PHE A 527 -25.62 -9.96 -14.14
N GLU A 528 -24.34 -9.71 -14.43
CA GLU A 528 -23.88 -9.31 -15.78
C GLU A 528 -23.87 -10.45 -16.79
#